data_931e074fc45fb8780fd6e399062f2b03
#
_entry.id   931e074fc45fb8780fd6e399062f2b03
#
_cell.length_a   1.000
_cell.length_b   1.000
_cell.length_c   1.000
_cell.angle_alpha   90.00
_cell.angle_beta   90.00
_cell.angle_gamma   90.00
#
_symmetry.space_group_name_H-M   'P 1'
#
loop_
_entity.id
_entity.type
_entity.pdbx_description
1 polymer ?
#
loop_
_entity_poly.entity_id
_entity_poly.type
_entity_poly.pdbx_seq_one_letter_code
_entity_poly.pdbx_strand_id
1 'polypeptide(L)'
;MTTHPTTAHTPKAAPLPRSRLRAHLVLAGFAAVGLAALTWAAFVQPLPRLIYNPSDSVPGGWYRVEPQRPGADSLSRPLSVGSVVLTTLPPEVAALAAQRGYLPAHVPLLKRVGAVAPQHVCIVAGQVRIDGVPMAAALPADRLGRPLPSWQLCRRLEAGELFLLSVTNPASFDSRYFGPVSASAVIGVAHPVWLETRP
;
A
#
# COMPACT_ATOMS: atom_id res chain seq x y z
N MET A 1 19.07 10.11 -87.79
CA MET A 1 19.27 10.16 -86.29
C MET A 1 17.86 10.25 -85.73
N THR A 2 17.30 9.08 -85.37
CA THR A 2 15.89 8.98 -84.88
C THR A 2 15.98 8.56 -83.43
N THR A 3 15.66 9.48 -82.52
CA THR A 3 15.62 9.21 -81.05
C THR A 3 14.23 8.71 -80.67
N HIS A 4 14.15 7.48 -80.18
CA HIS A 4 12.94 6.91 -79.57
C HIS A 4 12.81 7.35 -78.12
N PRO A 5 11.65 7.79 -77.64
CA PRO A 5 11.39 8.07 -76.25
C PRO A 5 11.14 6.76 -75.48
N THR A 6 11.94 6.51 -74.45
CA THR A 6 11.72 5.39 -73.54
C THR A 6 10.62 5.78 -72.51
N THR A 7 9.45 5.17 -72.60
CA THR A 7 8.38 5.30 -71.61
C THR A 7 8.70 4.47 -70.39
N ALA A 8 8.96 5.15 -69.26
CA ALA A 8 9.12 4.53 -67.96
C ALA A 8 7.78 3.98 -67.47
N HIS A 9 7.63 2.67 -67.38
CA HIS A 9 6.51 1.99 -66.78
C HIS A 9 6.69 2.02 -65.23
N THR A 10 5.87 2.82 -64.58
CA THR A 10 5.75 2.78 -63.08
C THR A 10 5.01 1.50 -62.70
N PRO A 11 5.59 0.61 -61.90
CA PRO A 11 4.88 -0.61 -61.46
C PRO A 11 3.71 -0.26 -60.54
N LYS A 12 2.51 -0.56 -61.03
CA LYS A 12 1.26 -0.42 -60.26
C LYS A 12 1.27 -1.49 -59.16
N ALA A 13 1.31 -1.08 -57.88
CA ALA A 13 1.29 -1.98 -56.74
C ALA A 13 0.04 -2.87 -56.79
N ALA A 14 0.24 -4.17 -56.78
CA ALA A 14 -0.87 -5.14 -56.82
C ALA A 14 -1.66 -5.08 -55.49
N PRO A 15 -3.00 -5.11 -55.52
CA PRO A 15 -3.82 -5.11 -54.31
C PRO A 15 -3.53 -6.37 -53.47
N LEU A 16 -3.32 -6.20 -52.19
CA LEU A 16 -3.09 -7.30 -51.26
C LEU A 16 -4.27 -8.27 -51.25
N PRO A 17 -4.04 -9.59 -51.26
CA PRO A 17 -5.14 -10.57 -51.27
C PRO A 17 -6.00 -10.39 -50.00
N ARG A 18 -7.33 -10.42 -50.18
CA ARG A 18 -8.34 -10.16 -49.14
C ARG A 18 -8.12 -10.98 -47.85
N SER A 19 -7.51 -12.16 -47.93
CA SER A 19 -7.13 -12.99 -46.78
C SER A 19 -6.03 -12.36 -45.91
N ARG A 20 -5.02 -11.73 -46.53
CA ARG A 20 -3.95 -11.03 -45.83
C ARG A 20 -4.47 -9.76 -45.14
N LEU A 21 -5.37 -9.02 -45.79
CA LEU A 21 -5.99 -7.84 -45.19
C LEU A 21 -6.79 -8.21 -43.93
N ARG A 22 -7.58 -9.29 -43.98
CA ARG A 22 -8.29 -9.80 -42.78
C ARG A 22 -7.37 -10.21 -41.67
N ALA A 23 -6.27 -10.91 -41.98
CA ALA A 23 -5.26 -11.29 -40.97
C ALA A 23 -4.60 -10.06 -40.31
N HIS A 24 -4.27 -9.02 -41.08
CA HIS A 24 -3.73 -7.78 -40.53
C HIS A 24 -4.73 -7.03 -39.65
N LEU A 25 -6.01 -6.99 -40.04
CA LEU A 25 -7.08 -6.37 -39.21
C LEU A 25 -7.27 -7.12 -37.88
N VAL A 26 -7.24 -8.45 -37.91
CA VAL A 26 -7.32 -9.27 -36.67
C VAL A 26 -6.11 -9.03 -35.77
N LEU A 27 -4.90 -9.03 -36.34
CA LEU A 27 -3.67 -8.75 -35.56
C LEU A 27 -3.68 -7.34 -35.00
N ALA A 28 -4.11 -6.34 -35.78
CA ALA A 28 -4.21 -4.96 -35.29
C ALA A 28 -5.26 -4.83 -34.18
N GLY A 29 -6.35 -5.57 -34.25
CA GLY A 29 -7.39 -5.64 -33.22
C GLY A 29 -6.80 -6.22 -31.89
N PHE A 30 -6.10 -7.33 -31.98
CA PHE A 30 -5.44 -7.91 -30.79
C PHE A 30 -4.37 -6.99 -30.21
N ALA A 31 -3.57 -6.33 -31.04
CA ALA A 31 -2.57 -5.37 -30.61
C ALA A 31 -3.23 -4.15 -29.90
N ALA A 32 -4.32 -3.63 -30.45
CA ALA A 32 -5.05 -2.51 -29.85
C ALA A 32 -5.66 -2.90 -28.48
N VAL A 33 -6.27 -4.09 -28.37
CA VAL A 33 -6.80 -4.61 -27.10
C VAL A 33 -5.68 -4.83 -26.10
N GLY A 34 -4.54 -5.39 -26.51
CA GLY A 34 -3.37 -5.59 -25.66
C GLY A 34 -2.80 -4.27 -25.15
N LEU A 35 -2.66 -3.26 -26.01
CA LEU A 35 -2.21 -1.92 -25.61
C LEU A 35 -3.21 -1.24 -24.66
N ALA A 36 -4.51 -1.35 -24.92
CA ALA A 36 -5.55 -0.81 -24.03
C ALA A 36 -5.51 -1.48 -22.65
N ALA A 37 -5.32 -2.80 -22.59
CA ALA A 37 -5.19 -3.53 -21.33
C ALA A 37 -3.92 -3.13 -20.56
N LEU A 38 -2.79 -2.96 -21.24
CA LEU A 38 -1.54 -2.50 -20.64
C LEU A 38 -1.64 -1.06 -20.11
N THR A 39 -2.26 -0.15 -20.87
CA THR A 39 -2.49 1.23 -20.41
C THR A 39 -3.43 1.24 -19.23
N TRP A 40 -4.52 0.47 -19.26
CA TRP A 40 -5.41 0.32 -18.11
C TRP A 40 -4.65 -0.18 -16.88
N ALA A 41 -3.86 -1.25 -17.01
CA ALA A 41 -3.05 -1.80 -15.90
C ALA A 41 -2.00 -0.83 -15.37
N ALA A 42 -1.45 0.06 -16.22
CA ALA A 42 -0.46 1.05 -15.84
C ALA A 42 -1.07 2.24 -15.07
N PHE A 43 -2.30 2.65 -15.41
CA PHE A 43 -2.94 3.83 -14.79
C PHE A 43 -3.94 3.48 -13.69
N VAL A 44 -4.54 2.31 -13.73
CA VAL A 44 -5.43 1.82 -12.67
C VAL A 44 -4.61 0.95 -11.73
N GLN A 45 -4.14 1.54 -10.63
CA GLN A 45 -3.54 0.76 -9.54
C GLN A 45 -4.67 0.05 -8.79
N PRO A 46 -4.88 -1.26 -8.97
CA PRO A 46 -5.88 -1.97 -8.19
C PRO A 46 -5.44 -1.96 -6.73
N LEU A 47 -6.35 -1.58 -5.84
CA LEU A 47 -6.10 -1.72 -4.40
C LEU A 47 -5.73 -3.18 -4.09
N PRO A 48 -4.67 -3.42 -3.31
CA PRO A 48 -4.25 -4.77 -2.98
C PRO A 48 -5.39 -5.47 -2.21
N ARG A 49 -5.98 -6.51 -2.81
CA ARG A 49 -7.06 -7.28 -2.21
C ARG A 49 -6.56 -8.48 -1.42
N LEU A 50 -5.37 -8.96 -1.74
CA LEU A 50 -4.68 -10.03 -1.04
C LEU A 50 -3.23 -9.64 -0.86
N ILE A 51 -2.75 -9.69 0.38
CA ILE A 51 -1.38 -9.32 0.75
C ILE A 51 -0.79 -10.41 1.64
N TYR A 52 0.52 -10.61 1.51
CA TYR A 52 1.28 -11.45 2.42
C TYR A 52 2.07 -10.59 3.40
N ASN A 53 1.96 -10.91 4.70
CA ASN A 53 2.72 -10.27 5.76
C ASN A 53 3.88 -11.15 6.22
N PRO A 54 5.14 -10.81 5.91
CA PRO A 54 6.30 -11.53 6.41
C PRO A 54 6.73 -11.09 7.81
N SER A 55 6.16 -9.99 8.35
CA SER A 55 6.61 -9.36 9.60
C SER A 55 5.89 -9.91 10.83
N ASP A 56 6.49 -9.70 12.02
CA ASP A 56 5.91 -10.12 13.30
C ASP A 56 5.09 -9.02 13.98
N SER A 57 4.83 -7.92 13.28
CA SER A 57 4.06 -6.78 13.84
C SER A 57 2.57 -7.09 14.01
N VAL A 58 2.05 -7.94 13.15
CA VAL A 58 0.80 -8.70 13.25
C VAL A 58 1.12 -10.13 12.86
N PRO A 59 0.29 -11.13 13.13
CA PRO A 59 0.58 -12.52 12.76
C PRO A 59 1.01 -12.64 11.29
N GLY A 60 2.07 -13.39 11.02
CA GLY A 60 2.55 -13.65 9.66
C GLY A 60 1.53 -14.42 8.84
N GLY A 61 1.45 -14.17 7.53
CA GLY A 61 0.55 -14.91 6.65
C GLY A 61 -0.21 -14.04 5.65
N TRP A 62 -1.27 -14.63 5.08
CA TRP A 62 -2.08 -14.00 4.04
C TRP A 62 -3.28 -13.27 4.60
N TYR A 63 -3.50 -12.04 4.13
CA TYR A 63 -4.60 -11.17 4.51
C TYR A 63 -5.40 -10.73 3.30
N ARG A 64 -6.73 -10.78 3.40
CA ARG A 64 -7.64 -10.13 2.45
C ARG A 64 -7.89 -8.70 2.93
N VAL A 65 -7.66 -7.75 2.06
CA VAL A 65 -7.91 -6.32 2.34
C VAL A 65 -9.27 -5.93 1.78
N GLU A 66 -10.13 -5.43 2.64
CA GLU A 66 -11.40 -4.79 2.26
C GLU A 66 -11.15 -3.28 2.14
N PRO A 67 -11.18 -2.72 0.91
CA PRO A 67 -10.90 -1.31 0.70
C PRO A 67 -11.87 -0.42 1.47
N GLN A 68 -11.34 0.60 2.12
CA GLN A 68 -12.16 1.66 2.72
C GLN A 68 -12.56 2.63 1.61
N ARG A 69 -13.85 2.77 1.33
CA ARG A 69 -14.35 3.70 0.30
C ARG A 69 -14.41 5.10 0.90
N PRO A 70 -13.74 6.12 0.32
CA PRO A 70 -13.96 7.50 0.70
C PRO A 70 -15.40 7.88 0.38
N GLY A 71 -16.16 8.38 1.35
CA GLY A 71 -17.51 8.90 1.13
C GLY A 71 -18.66 7.89 1.11
N ALA A 72 -18.42 6.59 1.27
CA ALA A 72 -19.50 5.67 1.64
C ALA A 72 -19.88 5.96 3.09
N ASP A 73 -21.15 6.27 3.29
CA ASP A 73 -21.76 6.63 4.58
C ASP A 73 -21.12 5.90 5.77
N SER A 74 -21.00 6.61 6.88
CA SER A 74 -20.43 6.19 8.19
C SER A 74 -20.96 4.86 8.75
N LEU A 75 -21.68 4.08 7.96
CA LEU A 75 -22.18 2.74 8.22
C LEU A 75 -21.19 1.63 7.81
N SER A 76 -20.13 1.94 7.06
CA SER A 76 -19.00 1.03 6.89
C SER A 76 -18.30 0.97 8.23
N ARG A 77 -18.36 -0.16 8.88
CA ARG A 77 -17.83 -0.51 10.21
C ARG A 77 -16.70 0.42 10.65
N PRO A 78 -16.90 1.26 11.71
CA PRO A 78 -15.89 2.20 12.17
C PRO A 78 -14.62 1.43 12.54
N LEU A 79 -13.47 2.00 12.22
CA LEU A 79 -12.18 1.43 12.63
C LEU A 79 -12.15 1.38 14.15
N SER A 80 -11.94 0.18 14.69
CA SER A 80 -11.95 -0.08 16.13
C SER A 80 -10.60 -0.61 16.60
N VAL A 81 -10.35 -0.49 17.89
CA VAL A 81 -9.19 -1.13 18.53
C VAL A 81 -9.19 -2.61 18.22
N GLY A 82 -8.01 -3.13 17.86
CA GLY A 82 -7.83 -4.52 17.46
C GLY A 82 -7.95 -4.78 15.95
N SER A 83 -8.58 -3.88 15.17
CA SER A 83 -8.62 -4.00 13.71
C SER A 83 -7.20 -4.01 13.13
N VAL A 84 -6.94 -4.86 12.14
CA VAL A 84 -5.70 -4.80 11.35
C VAL A 84 -5.96 -3.94 10.12
N VAL A 85 -5.14 -2.94 9.90
CA VAL A 85 -5.30 -1.99 8.80
C VAL A 85 -4.09 -1.98 7.90
N LEU A 86 -4.34 -1.79 6.61
CA LEU A 86 -3.33 -1.45 5.62
C LEU A 86 -3.39 0.06 5.40
N THR A 87 -2.30 0.77 5.64
CA THR A 87 -2.26 2.23 5.60
C THR A 87 -1.01 2.75 4.92
N THR A 88 -1.09 3.94 4.34
CA THR A 88 0.10 4.69 3.92
C THR A 88 0.70 5.40 5.13
N LEU A 89 2.03 5.58 5.10
CA LEU A 89 2.74 6.38 6.08
C LEU A 89 2.87 7.83 5.61
N PRO A 90 2.95 8.81 6.53
CA PRO A 90 3.39 10.16 6.19
C PRO A 90 4.73 10.12 5.42
N PRO A 91 4.94 11.02 4.44
CA PRO A 91 6.11 10.93 3.55
C PRO A 91 7.45 10.89 4.27
N GLU A 92 7.63 11.69 5.32
CA GLU A 92 8.85 11.73 6.13
C GLU A 92 9.07 10.43 6.92
N VAL A 93 8.00 9.81 7.41
CA VAL A 93 8.06 8.53 8.12
C VAL A 93 8.36 7.40 7.15
N ALA A 94 7.74 7.41 5.97
CA ALA A 94 8.01 6.45 4.90
C ALA A 94 9.47 6.52 4.42
N ALA A 95 10.00 7.75 4.26
CA ALA A 95 11.39 7.97 3.90
C ALA A 95 12.37 7.41 4.95
N LEU A 96 12.11 7.68 6.24
CA LEU A 96 12.90 7.15 7.34
C LEU A 96 12.84 5.61 7.39
N ALA A 97 11.65 5.03 7.24
CA ALA A 97 11.46 3.59 7.24
C ALA A 97 12.23 2.92 6.09
N ALA A 98 12.18 3.50 4.89
CA ALA A 98 12.90 3.01 3.72
C ALA A 98 14.43 3.13 3.89
N GLN A 99 14.92 4.28 4.34
CA GLN A 99 16.34 4.52 4.61
C GLN A 99 16.91 3.51 5.62
N ARG A 100 16.13 3.12 6.59
CA ARG A 100 16.54 2.19 7.64
C ARG A 100 16.27 0.72 7.30
N GLY A 101 15.64 0.44 6.17
CA GLY A 101 15.30 -0.92 5.73
C GLY A 101 14.16 -1.56 6.54
N TYR A 102 13.32 -0.76 7.21
CA TYR A 102 12.16 -1.29 7.94
C TYR A 102 11.00 -1.62 7.02
N LEU A 103 10.74 -0.74 6.03
CA LEU A 103 9.69 -0.87 5.03
C LEU A 103 10.08 -0.09 3.78
N PRO A 104 10.02 -0.66 2.56
CA PRO A 104 10.21 0.09 1.32
C PRO A 104 9.19 1.23 1.19
N ALA A 105 9.59 2.41 0.67
CA ALA A 105 8.79 3.63 0.67
C ALA A 105 7.42 3.49 -0.02
N HIS A 106 7.32 2.61 -1.03
CA HIS A 106 6.09 2.37 -1.79
C HIS A 106 5.22 1.24 -1.23
N VAL A 107 5.67 0.58 -0.15
CA VAL A 107 4.92 -0.52 0.48
C VAL A 107 4.06 0.02 1.61
N PRO A 108 2.74 -0.18 1.57
CA PRO A 108 1.87 0.20 2.68
C PRO A 108 2.18 -0.58 3.96
N LEU A 109 1.97 0.07 5.09
CA LEU A 109 2.17 -0.51 6.41
C LEU A 109 0.95 -1.34 6.82
N LEU A 110 1.18 -2.59 7.24
CA LEU A 110 0.15 -3.43 7.87
C LEU A 110 0.34 -3.42 9.38
N LYS A 111 -0.67 -2.93 10.12
CA LYS A 111 -0.60 -2.80 11.59
C LYS A 111 -1.95 -2.99 12.25
N ARG A 112 -1.90 -3.30 13.55
CA ARG A 112 -3.08 -3.32 14.41
C ARG A 112 -3.37 -1.92 14.95
N VAL A 113 -4.63 -1.55 14.99
CA VAL A 113 -5.11 -0.35 15.70
C VAL A 113 -5.03 -0.62 17.19
N GLY A 114 -4.17 0.11 17.88
CA GLY A 114 -3.99 0.04 19.33
C GLY A 114 -4.92 0.98 20.09
N ALA A 115 -5.19 2.17 19.50
CA ALA A 115 -6.13 3.13 20.07
C ALA A 115 -6.83 3.94 18.98
N VAL A 116 -8.03 4.43 19.28
CA VAL A 116 -8.85 5.34 18.46
C VAL A 116 -9.37 6.48 19.33
N ALA A 117 -9.84 7.57 18.70
CA ALA A 117 -10.52 8.65 19.43
C ALA A 117 -11.74 8.14 20.22
N PRO A 118 -11.98 8.66 21.42
CA PRO A 118 -11.28 9.73 22.16
C PRO A 118 -10.24 9.20 23.17
N GLN A 119 -9.65 8.01 22.96
CA GLN A 119 -8.73 7.41 23.93
C GLN A 119 -7.50 8.30 24.17
N HIS A 120 -6.99 8.28 25.40
CA HIS A 120 -5.84 9.04 25.82
C HIS A 120 -4.57 8.20 25.66
N VAL A 121 -3.61 8.68 24.88
CA VAL A 121 -2.34 8.01 24.64
C VAL A 121 -1.21 8.83 25.21
N CYS A 122 -0.36 8.20 26.02
CA CYS A 122 0.85 8.77 26.59
C CYS A 122 2.05 7.87 26.32
N ILE A 123 3.23 8.48 26.13
CA ILE A 123 4.51 7.79 26.27
C ILE A 123 5.30 8.44 27.40
N VAL A 124 5.42 7.73 28.52
CA VAL A 124 6.12 8.23 29.72
C VAL A 124 7.20 7.22 30.07
N ALA A 125 8.41 7.72 30.24
CA ALA A 125 9.59 6.91 30.56
C ALA A 125 9.76 5.69 29.63
N GLY A 126 9.52 5.88 28.32
CA GLY A 126 9.61 4.80 27.33
C GLY A 126 8.45 3.79 27.37
N GLN A 127 7.40 4.04 28.15
CA GLN A 127 6.23 3.16 28.26
C GLN A 127 5.01 3.81 27.58
N VAL A 128 4.47 3.15 26.56
CA VAL A 128 3.20 3.52 25.94
C VAL A 128 2.05 3.14 26.87
N ARG A 129 1.19 4.11 27.18
CA ARG A 129 -0.02 3.92 27.97
C ARG A 129 -1.24 4.36 27.15
N ILE A 130 -2.28 3.57 27.18
CA ILE A 130 -3.58 3.89 26.58
C ILE A 130 -4.61 3.90 27.72
N ASP A 131 -5.25 5.06 27.92
CA ASP A 131 -6.19 5.30 29.06
C ASP A 131 -5.56 4.91 30.41
N GLY A 132 -4.25 5.19 30.59
CA GLY A 132 -3.49 4.87 31.79
C GLY A 132 -2.94 3.43 31.82
N VAL A 133 -3.44 2.53 30.99
CA VAL A 133 -3.00 1.13 30.97
C VAL A 133 -1.69 0.99 30.19
N PRO A 134 -0.61 0.40 30.74
CA PRO A 134 0.63 0.14 30.03
C PRO A 134 0.41 -0.94 28.96
N MET A 135 0.79 -0.64 27.70
CA MET A 135 0.56 -1.50 26.55
C MET A 135 1.84 -2.06 25.93
N ALA A 136 2.86 -1.24 25.78
CA ALA A 136 4.12 -1.63 25.13
C ALA A 136 5.26 -0.68 25.52
N ALA A 137 6.49 -1.16 25.43
CA ALA A 137 7.67 -0.33 25.57
C ALA A 137 8.04 0.34 24.22
N ALA A 138 8.49 1.59 24.28
CA ALA A 138 9.17 2.28 23.19
C ALA A 138 10.68 2.13 23.39
N LEU A 139 11.38 1.57 22.41
CA LEU A 139 12.82 1.35 22.49
C LEU A 139 13.56 2.65 22.12
N PRO A 140 14.69 2.95 22.76
CA PRO A 140 15.49 4.14 22.43
C PRO A 140 16.24 4.00 21.12
N ALA A 141 16.52 2.77 20.68
CA ALA A 141 17.27 2.47 19.47
C ALA A 141 16.75 1.19 18.82
N ASP A 142 17.03 1.07 17.52
CA ASP A 142 16.73 -0.13 16.76
C ASP A 142 17.77 -1.25 16.98
N ARG A 143 17.57 -2.40 16.31
CA ARG A 143 18.47 -3.57 16.42
C ARG A 143 19.92 -3.30 15.97
N LEU A 144 20.16 -2.22 15.23
CA LEU A 144 21.48 -1.79 14.78
C LEU A 144 22.06 -0.67 15.66
N GLY A 145 21.40 -0.35 16.80
CA GLY A 145 21.84 0.69 17.73
C GLY A 145 21.54 2.12 17.24
N ARG A 146 20.78 2.30 16.16
CA ARG A 146 20.44 3.63 15.63
C ARG A 146 19.32 4.24 16.47
N PRO A 147 19.44 5.50 16.93
CA PRO A 147 18.39 6.15 17.74
C PRO A 147 17.04 6.14 17.01
N LEU A 148 15.99 5.75 17.72
CA LEU A 148 14.62 5.83 17.19
C LEU A 148 14.01 7.18 17.58
N PRO A 149 13.23 7.82 16.67
CA PRO A 149 12.41 8.97 17.06
C PRO A 149 11.43 8.52 18.15
N SER A 150 10.93 9.45 18.94
CA SER A 150 9.95 9.16 19.97
C SER A 150 8.80 10.16 19.89
N TRP A 151 7.58 9.67 19.83
CA TRP A 151 6.40 10.49 19.98
C TRP A 151 6.16 10.74 21.47
N GLN A 152 6.71 11.87 21.99
CA GLN A 152 6.70 12.18 23.43
C GLN A 152 5.48 13.02 23.85
N LEU A 153 4.34 12.82 23.22
CA LEU A 153 3.12 13.52 23.59
C LEU A 153 2.24 12.66 24.51
N CYS A 154 1.41 13.36 25.30
CA CYS A 154 0.44 12.75 26.19
C CYS A 154 -0.88 13.51 25.99
N ARG A 155 -1.78 12.95 25.17
CA ARG A 155 -3.03 13.61 24.80
C ARG A 155 -4.13 12.63 24.39
N ARG A 156 -5.35 13.12 24.32
CA ARG A 156 -6.44 12.39 23.66
C ARG A 156 -6.22 12.37 22.16
N LEU A 157 -6.59 11.27 21.54
CA LEU A 157 -6.67 11.17 20.09
C LEU A 157 -7.85 12.02 19.59
N GLU A 158 -7.63 12.72 18.49
CA GLU A 158 -8.65 13.50 17.81
C GLU A 158 -9.52 12.62 16.92
N ALA A 159 -10.71 13.10 16.54
CA ALA A 159 -11.58 12.38 15.61
C ALA A 159 -10.82 12.08 14.29
N GLY A 160 -10.84 10.83 13.87
CA GLY A 160 -10.13 10.38 12.67
C GLY A 160 -8.65 10.07 12.88
N GLU A 161 -8.13 10.09 14.11
CA GLU A 161 -6.79 9.60 14.43
C GLU A 161 -6.80 8.15 14.88
N LEU A 162 -5.78 7.42 14.44
CA LEU A 162 -5.52 6.03 14.83
C LEU A 162 -4.10 5.92 15.40
N PHE A 163 -3.96 5.28 16.54
CA PHE A 163 -2.67 4.92 17.09
C PHE A 163 -2.37 3.46 16.77
N LEU A 164 -1.41 3.23 15.90
CA LEU A 164 -1.04 1.89 15.43
C LEU A 164 0.00 1.31 16.37
N LEU A 165 -0.24 0.11 16.90
CA LEU A 165 0.63 -0.48 17.90
C LEU A 165 0.73 -2.00 17.75
N SER A 166 1.95 -2.53 17.72
CA SER A 166 2.21 -3.95 17.94
C SER A 166 2.53 -4.18 19.41
N VAL A 167 1.70 -4.95 20.08
CA VAL A 167 1.95 -5.36 21.50
C VAL A 167 2.77 -6.64 21.58
N THR A 168 2.86 -7.40 20.51
CA THR A 168 3.57 -8.69 20.46
C THR A 168 5.03 -8.56 20.02
N ASN A 169 5.35 -7.53 19.21
CA ASN A 169 6.71 -7.30 18.75
C ASN A 169 7.27 -5.98 19.29
N PRO A 170 8.16 -6.02 20.31
CA PRO A 170 8.74 -4.81 20.88
C PRO A 170 9.61 -4.02 19.90
N ALA A 171 10.19 -4.68 18.89
CA ALA A 171 11.00 -4.03 17.84
C ALA A 171 10.17 -3.49 16.66
N SER A 172 8.85 -3.50 16.76
CA SER A 172 7.97 -2.99 15.71
C SER A 172 8.10 -1.49 15.54
N PHE A 173 8.31 -1.03 14.30
CA PHE A 173 8.24 0.38 13.93
C PHE A 173 6.78 0.77 13.71
N ASP A 174 6.22 1.56 14.61
CA ASP A 174 4.80 1.94 14.66
C ASP A 174 4.60 3.31 15.35
N SER A 175 3.37 3.64 15.71
CA SER A 175 3.01 4.95 16.28
C SER A 175 3.77 5.35 17.55
N ARG A 176 4.47 4.43 18.20
CA ARG A 176 5.43 4.77 19.28
C ARG A 176 6.48 5.76 18.83
N TYR A 177 6.83 5.75 17.55
CA TYR A 177 7.93 6.50 16.98
C TYR A 177 7.49 7.67 16.12
N PHE A 178 6.32 7.56 15.46
CA PHE A 178 5.85 8.61 14.53
C PHE A 178 4.50 9.22 14.91
N GLY A 179 3.86 8.74 16.00
CA GLY A 179 2.58 9.26 16.45
C GLY A 179 1.37 8.68 15.71
N PRO A 180 0.18 9.25 15.94
CA PRO A 180 -1.05 8.84 15.30
C PRO A 180 -1.00 9.06 13.79
N VAL A 181 -1.74 8.22 13.06
CA VAL A 181 -1.98 8.38 11.61
C VAL A 181 -3.44 8.75 11.37
N SER A 182 -3.73 9.43 10.27
CA SER A 182 -5.10 9.72 9.88
C SER A 182 -5.83 8.47 9.41
N ALA A 183 -7.08 8.30 9.81
CA ALA A 183 -7.96 7.26 9.28
C ALA A 183 -8.17 7.38 7.76
N SER A 184 -8.01 8.59 7.19
CA SER A 184 -8.07 8.81 5.74
C SER A 184 -6.88 8.22 4.99
N ALA A 185 -5.76 7.94 5.69
CA ALA A 185 -4.59 7.25 5.11
C ALA A 185 -4.78 5.73 5.03
N VAL A 186 -5.84 5.19 5.64
CA VAL A 186 -6.14 3.76 5.62
C VAL A 186 -6.67 3.35 4.25
N ILE A 187 -5.95 2.44 3.61
CA ILE A 187 -6.33 1.84 2.32
C ILE A 187 -7.49 0.84 2.52
N GLY A 188 -7.46 0.10 3.63
CA GLY A 188 -8.51 -0.86 3.94
C GLY A 188 -8.25 -1.65 5.23
N VAL A 189 -9.26 -2.40 5.64
CA VAL A 189 -9.19 -3.33 6.77
C VAL A 189 -8.72 -4.69 6.26
N ALA A 190 -7.72 -5.25 6.94
CA ALA A 190 -7.12 -6.52 6.58
C ALA A 190 -7.65 -7.65 7.48
N HIS A 191 -8.22 -8.67 6.85
CA HIS A 191 -8.74 -9.86 7.52
C HIS A 191 -7.82 -11.04 7.25
N PRO A 192 -7.39 -11.80 8.27
CA PRO A 192 -6.55 -12.97 8.06
C PRO A 192 -7.30 -14.02 7.24
N VAL A 193 -6.63 -14.60 6.24
CA VAL A 193 -7.12 -15.71 5.42
C VAL A 193 -6.40 -16.98 5.80
N TRP A 194 -5.08 -16.91 5.92
CA TRP A 194 -4.24 -17.99 6.35
C TRP A 194 -3.05 -17.44 7.11
N LEU A 195 -2.92 -17.84 8.36
CA LEU A 195 -1.83 -17.43 9.24
C LEU A 195 -0.80 -18.55 9.35
N GLU A 196 0.46 -18.15 9.40
CA GLU A 196 1.55 -19.09 9.64
C GLU A 196 1.60 -19.43 11.13
N THR A 197 1.70 -20.73 11.40
CA THR A 197 2.05 -21.20 12.75
C THR A 197 3.56 -21.04 12.89
N ARG A 198 4.00 -19.94 13.48
CA ARG A 198 5.41 -19.80 13.85
C ARG A 198 5.61 -20.40 15.24
N PRO A 199 6.63 -21.27 15.40
CA PRO A 199 6.95 -21.85 16.69
C PRO A 199 7.41 -20.84 17.72
#